data_8cf5cbd4a3875bfee2f988fef50bcc8e
#
_entry.id   8cf5cbd4a3875bfee2f988fef50bcc8e
#
_cell.length_a   1.000
_cell.length_b   1.000
_cell.length_c   1.000
_cell.angle_alpha   90.00
_cell.angle_beta   90.00
_cell.angle_gamma   90.00
#
_symmetry.space_group_name_H-M   'P 1'
#
loop_
_entity.id
_entity.type
_entity.pdbx_description
1 polymer ?
#
loop_
_entity_poly.entity_id
_entity_poly.type
_entity_poly.pdbx_seq_one_letter_code
_entity_poly.pdbx_strand_id
1 'polypeptide(L)'
;IVIEDNKPEAIESIKNAIRPEDEIEVKVLKTKYPQGAERQLIAAATGRKISSSKLPVDAGCIVDNIDTVIAIYNAVCESTPLIRRILTVTGDAVSRPSNFNIRLGMQYTEVLEGAGGYKTAPEKVITGGPMMGVALFSTDVPVVKNSSALLCLTKDEVAQYEPSACIRCGTNLH
;
A
#
# COMPACT_ATOMS: atom_id res chain seq x y z
N ILE A 1 -9.69 12.94 5.20
CA ILE A 1 -8.71 11.86 5.46
C ILE A 1 -9.51 10.60 5.79
N VAL A 2 -9.14 9.46 5.17
CA VAL A 2 -9.77 8.16 5.41
C VAL A 2 -8.76 7.22 6.03
N ILE A 3 -9.14 6.56 7.13
CA ILE A 3 -8.24 5.69 7.91
C ILE A 3 -9.03 4.48 8.44
N GLU A 4 -8.37 3.33 8.56
CA GLU A 4 -8.96 2.12 9.12
C GLU A 4 -8.98 2.14 10.66
N ASP A 5 -10.00 1.53 11.26
CA ASP A 5 -10.25 1.49 12.71
C ASP A 5 -9.19 0.73 13.53
N ASN A 6 -8.34 -0.06 12.88
CA ASN A 6 -7.22 -0.77 13.52
C ASN A 6 -5.99 0.12 13.80
N LYS A 7 -6.10 1.45 13.63
CA LYS A 7 -5.02 2.42 13.85
C LYS A 7 -5.44 3.53 14.83
N PRO A 8 -5.80 3.19 16.09
CA PRO A 8 -6.38 4.15 17.04
C PRO A 8 -5.44 5.32 17.35
N GLU A 9 -4.15 5.07 17.55
CA GLU A 9 -3.15 6.11 17.84
C GLU A 9 -3.01 7.11 16.67
N ALA A 10 -3.00 6.62 15.43
CA ALA A 10 -2.94 7.47 14.26
C ALA A 10 -4.23 8.29 14.07
N ILE A 11 -5.40 7.70 14.36
CA ILE A 11 -6.68 8.40 14.34
C ILE A 11 -6.70 9.55 15.35
N GLU A 12 -6.25 9.29 16.56
CA GLU A 12 -6.19 10.31 17.62
C GLU A 12 -5.20 11.41 17.25
N SER A 13 -4.00 11.05 16.81
CA SER A 13 -2.97 12.00 16.40
C SER A 13 -3.44 12.92 15.27
N ILE A 14 -4.12 12.37 14.24
CA ILE A 14 -4.66 13.15 13.13
C ILE A 14 -5.76 14.09 13.62
N LYS A 15 -6.70 13.61 14.44
CA LYS A 15 -7.78 14.44 14.97
C LYS A 15 -7.26 15.60 15.83
N ASN A 16 -6.23 15.36 16.62
CA ASN A 16 -5.60 16.38 17.47
C ASN A 16 -4.80 17.42 16.66
N ALA A 17 -4.34 17.06 15.47
CA ALA A 17 -3.58 17.96 14.60
C ALA A 17 -4.50 18.88 13.74
N ILE A 18 -5.76 18.50 13.54
CA ILE A 18 -6.73 19.29 12.74
C ILE A 18 -7.26 20.43 13.60
N ARG A 19 -7.17 21.64 13.08
CA ARG A 19 -7.71 22.85 13.72
C ARG A 19 -9.16 23.09 13.30
N PRO A 20 -9.96 23.79 14.10
CA PRO A 20 -11.37 24.06 13.78
C PRO A 20 -11.60 24.79 12.44
N GLU A 21 -10.61 25.59 11.99
CA GLU A 21 -10.66 26.30 10.72
C GLU A 21 -10.24 25.45 9.51
N ASP A 22 -9.68 24.27 9.74
CA ASP A 22 -9.29 23.37 8.66
C ASP A 22 -10.54 22.62 8.14
N GLU A 23 -10.88 22.76 6.87
CA GLU A 23 -11.96 22.03 6.22
C GLU A 23 -11.59 20.57 5.95
N ILE A 24 -11.14 19.85 6.98
CA ILE A 24 -10.65 18.48 6.89
C ILE A 24 -11.55 17.54 7.68
N GLU A 25 -12.19 16.59 7.01
CA GLU A 25 -12.96 15.52 7.63
C GLU A 25 -12.12 14.26 7.81
N VAL A 26 -12.23 13.61 8.96
CA VAL A 26 -11.63 12.29 9.22
C VAL A 26 -12.71 11.22 9.23
N LYS A 27 -12.71 10.33 8.24
CA LYS A 27 -13.59 9.17 8.18
C LYS A 27 -12.87 7.91 8.62
N VAL A 28 -13.36 7.30 9.69
CA VAL A 28 -12.87 6.01 10.16
C VAL A 28 -13.68 4.90 9.49
N LEU A 29 -13.00 4.01 8.78
CA LEU A 29 -13.62 2.86 8.12
C LEU A 29 -13.22 1.57 8.83
N LYS A 30 -14.07 0.54 8.74
CA LYS A 30 -13.74 -0.79 9.24
C LYS A 30 -12.56 -1.37 8.47
N THR A 31 -11.65 -2.00 9.20
CA THR A 31 -10.55 -2.77 8.60
C THR A 31 -11.10 -3.88 7.71
N LYS A 32 -10.86 -3.78 6.42
CA LYS A 32 -11.31 -4.74 5.41
C LYS A 32 -10.44 -4.64 4.17
N TYR A 33 -9.84 -5.73 3.75
CA TYR A 33 -9.08 -5.76 2.51
C TYR A 33 -9.99 -6.03 1.30
N PRO A 34 -9.95 -5.27 0.21
CA PRO A 34 -9.04 -4.17 -0.11
C PRO A 34 -9.66 -2.77 0.09
N GLN A 35 -10.01 -2.41 1.31
CA GLN A 35 -10.66 -1.12 1.65
C GLN A 35 -9.89 0.10 1.13
N GLY A 36 -8.54 0.02 1.09
CA GLY A 36 -7.67 1.08 0.59
C GLY A 36 -7.59 1.16 -0.94
N ALA A 37 -8.21 0.23 -1.68
CA ALA A 37 -8.24 0.33 -3.13
C ALA A 37 -9.07 1.55 -3.56
N GLU A 38 -8.55 2.31 -4.51
CA GLU A 38 -9.02 3.65 -4.87
C GLU A 38 -10.53 3.75 -5.07
N ARG A 39 -11.13 2.87 -5.86
CA ARG A 39 -12.57 2.87 -6.16
C ARG A 39 -13.43 2.49 -4.96
N GLN A 40 -12.98 1.51 -4.17
CA GLN A 40 -13.64 1.11 -2.94
C GLN A 40 -13.59 2.22 -1.91
N LEU A 41 -12.43 2.89 -1.79
CA LEU A 41 -12.24 4.00 -0.88
C LEU A 41 -13.16 5.18 -1.22
N ILE A 42 -13.26 5.56 -2.51
CA ILE A 42 -14.15 6.62 -2.97
C ILE A 42 -15.61 6.26 -2.68
N ALA A 43 -16.04 5.04 -2.99
CA ALA A 43 -17.39 4.59 -2.71
C ALA A 43 -17.72 4.63 -1.20
N ALA A 44 -16.80 4.15 -0.37
CA ALA A 44 -16.98 4.14 1.09
C ALA A 44 -16.96 5.56 1.71
N ALA A 45 -16.12 6.45 1.17
CA ALA A 45 -15.97 7.80 1.71
C ALA A 45 -17.04 8.77 1.22
N THR A 46 -17.48 8.65 -0.03
CA THR A 46 -18.34 9.65 -0.70
C THR A 46 -19.69 9.11 -1.18
N GLY A 47 -19.89 7.78 -1.19
CA GLY A 47 -21.05 7.13 -1.79
C GLY A 47 -21.04 7.11 -3.33
N ARG A 48 -20.05 7.74 -3.97
CA ARG A 48 -19.95 7.82 -5.43
C ARG A 48 -19.39 6.50 -6.01
N LYS A 49 -19.98 6.03 -7.11
CA LYS A 49 -19.52 4.83 -7.81
C LYS A 49 -18.81 5.22 -9.10
N ILE A 50 -17.70 4.56 -9.39
CA ILE A 50 -16.89 4.77 -10.59
C ILE A 50 -16.97 3.49 -11.42
N SER A 51 -17.41 3.59 -12.68
CA SER A 51 -17.43 2.46 -13.60
C SER A 51 -16.00 2.05 -13.98
N SER A 52 -15.82 0.82 -14.50
CA SER A 52 -14.50 0.27 -14.86
C SER A 52 -13.74 1.11 -15.88
N SER A 53 -14.45 1.78 -16.77
CA SER A 53 -13.87 2.62 -17.84
C SER A 53 -13.55 4.08 -17.41
N LYS A 54 -13.90 4.47 -16.18
CA LYS A 54 -13.72 5.84 -15.68
C LYS A 54 -12.65 5.95 -14.61
N LEU A 55 -12.07 7.14 -14.46
CA LEU A 55 -11.07 7.50 -13.47
C LEU A 55 -11.71 8.16 -12.23
N PRO A 56 -11.02 8.21 -11.09
CA PRO A 56 -11.47 8.92 -9.88
C PRO A 56 -11.84 10.38 -10.13
N VAL A 57 -11.13 11.06 -11.02
CA VAL A 57 -11.42 12.45 -11.40
C VAL A 57 -12.80 12.62 -12.02
N ASP A 58 -13.33 11.61 -12.70
CA ASP A 58 -14.71 11.65 -13.24
C ASP A 58 -15.77 11.67 -12.14
N ALA A 59 -15.41 11.21 -10.95
CA ALA A 59 -16.22 11.32 -9.74
C ALA A 59 -15.88 12.55 -8.89
N GLY A 60 -15.01 13.45 -9.40
CA GLY A 60 -14.53 14.62 -8.69
C GLY A 60 -13.67 14.27 -7.47
N CYS A 61 -12.90 13.18 -7.56
CA CYS A 61 -12.07 12.70 -6.46
C CYS A 61 -10.61 12.52 -6.92
N ILE A 62 -9.68 12.76 -6.00
CA ILE A 62 -8.28 12.35 -6.10
C ILE A 62 -8.00 11.51 -4.86
N VAL A 63 -7.29 10.40 -5.02
CA VAL A 63 -6.89 9.51 -3.93
C VAL A 63 -5.39 9.40 -3.91
N ASP A 64 -4.79 9.81 -2.81
CA ASP A 64 -3.36 9.72 -2.57
C ASP A 64 -3.05 8.98 -1.27
N ASN A 65 -1.95 8.26 -1.27
CA ASN A 65 -1.40 7.70 -0.05
C ASN A 65 -0.84 8.82 0.83
N ILE A 66 -0.95 8.69 2.16
CA ILE A 66 -0.49 9.71 3.11
C ILE A 66 1.01 10.03 2.94
N ASP A 67 1.84 9.03 2.68
CA ASP A 67 3.27 9.23 2.42
C ASP A 67 3.51 10.09 1.16
N THR A 68 2.66 9.95 0.15
CA THR A 68 2.68 10.80 -1.06
C THR A 68 2.29 12.24 -0.73
N VAL A 69 1.26 12.44 0.10
CA VAL A 69 0.83 13.79 0.53
C VAL A 69 1.94 14.47 1.32
N ILE A 70 2.59 13.76 2.25
CA ILE A 70 3.75 14.27 2.99
C ILE A 70 4.91 14.64 2.04
N ALA A 71 5.18 13.80 1.03
CA ALA A 71 6.22 14.07 0.06
C ALA A 71 5.92 15.31 -0.81
N ILE A 72 4.65 15.53 -1.16
CA ILE A 72 4.21 16.74 -1.87
C ILE A 72 4.43 17.97 -0.99
N TYR A 73 4.02 17.93 0.27
CA TYR A 73 4.24 19.02 1.22
C TYR A 73 5.75 19.36 1.33
N ASN A 74 6.59 18.35 1.57
CA ASN A 74 8.03 18.54 1.69
C ASN A 74 8.64 19.14 0.41
N ALA A 75 8.18 18.72 -0.76
CA ALA A 75 8.67 19.24 -2.03
C ALA A 75 8.26 20.71 -2.27
N VAL A 76 7.01 21.05 -1.95
CA VAL A 76 6.44 22.38 -2.23
C VAL A 76 6.81 23.40 -1.15
N CYS A 77 6.71 23.03 0.12
CA CYS A 77 6.88 23.94 1.24
C CYS A 77 8.33 23.95 1.77
N GLU A 78 9.01 22.78 1.74
CA GLU A 78 10.33 22.62 2.32
C GLU A 78 11.44 22.50 1.26
N SER A 79 11.09 22.59 -0.05
CA SER A 79 12.02 22.40 -1.17
C SER A 79 12.84 21.10 -1.09
N THR A 80 12.26 20.07 -0.43
CA THR A 80 12.91 18.77 -0.23
C THR A 80 12.33 17.75 -1.19
N PRO A 81 13.09 17.26 -2.18
CA PRO A 81 12.59 16.29 -3.15
C PRO A 81 12.39 14.92 -2.51
N LEU A 82 11.51 14.10 -3.11
CA LEU A 82 11.29 12.72 -2.69
C LEU A 82 12.52 11.86 -3.01
N ILE A 83 13.38 11.67 -2.02
CA ILE A 83 14.58 10.83 -2.06
C ILE A 83 14.53 9.67 -1.07
N ARG A 84 13.55 9.68 -0.18
CA ARG A 84 13.31 8.64 0.82
C ARG A 84 11.86 8.26 0.84
N ARG A 85 11.58 7.03 1.27
CA ARG A 85 10.23 6.50 1.39
C ARG A 85 10.12 5.53 2.56
N ILE A 86 8.93 5.45 3.16
CA ILE A 86 8.62 4.37 4.10
C ILE A 86 8.29 3.12 3.30
N LEU A 87 9.04 2.04 3.56
CA LEU A 87 8.81 0.71 3.02
C LEU A 87 8.50 -0.26 4.15
N THR A 88 7.38 -0.95 4.05
CA THR A 88 7.00 -2.02 4.98
C THR A 88 7.58 -3.34 4.49
N VAL A 89 8.41 -4.00 5.28
CA VAL A 89 8.85 -5.38 5.02
C VAL A 89 8.06 -6.31 5.92
N THR A 90 7.33 -7.26 5.34
CA THR A 90 6.44 -8.15 6.07
C THR A 90 6.25 -9.49 5.37
N GLY A 91 5.49 -10.36 5.97
CA GLY A 91 5.20 -11.71 5.51
C GLY A 91 5.75 -12.75 6.47
N ASP A 92 5.22 -13.96 6.36
CA ASP A 92 5.55 -15.07 7.24
C ASP A 92 6.97 -15.64 7.00
N ALA A 93 7.61 -15.29 5.88
CA ALA A 93 9.01 -15.69 5.60
C ALA A 93 10.05 -14.74 6.23
N VAL A 94 9.66 -13.53 6.71
CA VAL A 94 10.59 -12.51 7.21
C VAL A 94 10.91 -12.73 8.69
N SER A 95 12.18 -12.55 9.08
CA SER A 95 12.61 -12.74 10.47
C SER A 95 12.04 -11.65 11.40
N ARG A 96 12.11 -10.39 11.01
CA ARG A 96 11.65 -9.23 11.80
C ARG A 96 10.85 -8.26 10.93
N PRO A 97 9.53 -8.47 10.75
CA PRO A 97 8.70 -7.52 10.04
C PRO A 97 8.81 -6.12 10.62
N SER A 98 9.06 -5.12 9.76
CA SER A 98 9.31 -3.73 10.20
C SER A 98 9.04 -2.73 9.09
N ASN A 99 8.87 -1.46 9.48
CA ASN A 99 8.84 -0.32 8.58
C ASN A 99 10.22 0.34 8.53
N PHE A 100 10.69 0.64 7.34
CA PHE A 100 11.99 1.23 7.09
C PHE A 100 11.86 2.56 6.36
N ASN A 101 12.57 3.59 6.81
CA ASN A 101 12.75 4.82 6.05
C ASN A 101 13.98 4.68 5.15
N ILE A 102 13.77 4.25 3.92
CA ILE A 102 14.82 3.89 2.98
C ILE A 102 15.09 4.99 1.96
N ARG A 103 16.29 4.98 1.36
CA ARG A 103 16.59 5.80 0.18
C ARG A 103 16.05 5.12 -1.08
N LEU A 104 15.51 5.92 -1.99
CA LEU A 104 15.19 5.42 -3.33
C LEU A 104 16.47 4.95 -4.03
N GLY A 105 16.38 3.83 -4.73
CA GLY A 105 17.52 3.17 -5.37
C GLY A 105 18.24 2.13 -4.50
N MET A 106 17.95 2.05 -3.19
CA MET A 106 18.44 0.96 -2.33
C MET A 106 17.86 -0.37 -2.82
N GLN A 107 18.66 -1.43 -2.80
CA GLN A 107 18.19 -2.75 -3.22
C GLN A 107 17.28 -3.38 -2.16
N TYR A 108 16.28 -4.15 -2.58
CA TYR A 108 15.43 -4.86 -1.63
C TYR A 108 16.21 -5.86 -0.78
N THR A 109 17.31 -6.44 -1.31
CA THR A 109 18.22 -7.31 -0.55
C THR A 109 18.76 -6.59 0.69
N GLU A 110 19.26 -5.36 0.55
CA GLU A 110 19.79 -4.57 1.68
C GLU A 110 18.70 -4.27 2.72
N VAL A 111 17.49 -3.94 2.27
CA VAL A 111 16.37 -3.67 3.18
C VAL A 111 15.95 -4.93 3.93
N LEU A 112 15.95 -6.07 3.24
CA LEU A 112 15.63 -7.38 3.82
C LEU A 112 16.68 -7.80 4.85
N GLU A 113 17.96 -7.56 4.60
CA GLU A 113 19.03 -7.78 5.58
C GLU A 113 18.79 -6.94 6.85
N GLY A 114 18.36 -5.68 6.70
CA GLY A 114 17.93 -4.83 7.81
C GLY A 114 16.78 -5.43 8.62
N ALA A 115 15.89 -6.18 7.96
CA ALA A 115 14.79 -6.93 8.60
C ALA A 115 15.25 -8.29 9.20
N GLY A 116 16.56 -8.58 9.21
CA GLY A 116 17.11 -9.82 9.72
C GLY A 116 17.07 -10.99 8.71
N GLY A 117 16.80 -10.71 7.44
CA GLY A 117 16.71 -11.70 6.39
C GLY A 117 15.47 -12.58 6.47
N TYR A 118 15.54 -13.68 5.78
CA TYR A 118 14.49 -14.71 5.83
C TYR A 118 14.69 -15.64 7.03
N LYS A 119 13.62 -15.94 7.73
CA LYS A 119 13.59 -17.06 8.71
C LYS A 119 13.27 -18.39 8.05
N THR A 120 12.58 -18.34 6.90
CA THR A 120 12.23 -19.49 6.06
C THR A 120 12.35 -19.06 4.60
N ALA A 121 12.79 -19.95 3.71
CA ALA A 121 12.87 -19.64 2.28
C ALA A 121 11.48 -19.20 1.75
N PRO A 122 11.37 -18.03 1.10
CA PRO A 122 10.11 -17.59 0.56
C PRO A 122 9.76 -18.37 -0.71
N GLU A 123 8.49 -18.70 -0.88
CA GLU A 123 7.95 -19.21 -2.15
C GLU A 123 7.63 -18.05 -3.10
N LYS A 124 7.23 -16.90 -2.54
CA LYS A 124 6.90 -15.72 -3.34
C LYS A 124 7.34 -14.44 -2.63
N VAL A 125 7.96 -13.55 -3.38
CA VAL A 125 8.30 -12.19 -2.95
C VAL A 125 7.55 -11.19 -3.82
N ILE A 126 6.85 -10.25 -3.20
CA ILE A 126 5.99 -9.28 -3.89
C ILE A 126 6.40 -7.87 -3.47
N THR A 127 6.64 -6.99 -4.43
CA THR A 127 6.73 -5.55 -4.18
C THR A 127 5.33 -4.92 -4.27
N GLY A 128 4.90 -4.27 -3.20
CA GLY A 128 3.54 -3.72 -3.06
C GLY A 128 2.60 -4.62 -2.25
N GLY A 129 1.31 -4.38 -2.40
CA GLY A 129 0.28 -5.14 -1.69
C GLY A 129 0.02 -6.53 -2.28
N PRO A 130 -0.61 -7.45 -1.53
CA PRO A 130 -0.82 -8.83 -1.96
C PRO A 130 -1.70 -8.97 -3.22
N MET A 131 -2.57 -7.98 -3.51
CA MET A 131 -3.48 -8.04 -4.65
C MET A 131 -2.96 -7.28 -5.88
N MET A 132 -2.34 -6.11 -5.68
CA MET A 132 -1.90 -5.21 -6.76
C MET A 132 -0.37 -5.15 -6.91
N GLY A 133 0.37 -5.84 -6.06
CA GLY A 133 1.81 -5.88 -6.12
C GLY A 133 2.34 -6.74 -7.27
N VAL A 134 3.62 -6.61 -7.54
CA VAL A 134 4.32 -7.34 -8.60
C VAL A 134 5.24 -8.37 -7.95
N ALA A 135 5.13 -9.63 -8.39
CA ALA A 135 6.03 -10.68 -7.94
C ALA A 135 7.45 -10.42 -8.47
N LEU A 136 8.43 -10.49 -7.59
CA LEU A 136 9.83 -10.33 -7.90
C LEU A 136 10.48 -11.71 -8.13
N PHE A 137 11.28 -11.81 -9.17
CA PHE A 137 12.13 -12.99 -9.41
C PHE A 137 13.49 -12.88 -8.68
N SER A 138 13.89 -11.66 -8.27
CA SER A 138 15.08 -11.38 -7.48
C SER A 138 14.85 -10.17 -6.58
N THR A 139 15.51 -10.11 -5.44
CA THR A 139 15.57 -8.95 -4.56
C THR A 139 16.70 -7.97 -4.90
N ASP A 140 17.56 -8.31 -5.89
CA ASP A 140 18.62 -7.43 -6.40
C ASP A 140 18.08 -6.39 -7.39
N VAL A 141 16.93 -5.81 -7.04
CA VAL A 141 16.29 -4.74 -7.79
C VAL A 141 16.06 -3.53 -6.87
N PRO A 142 16.14 -2.31 -7.41
CA PRO A 142 16.06 -1.12 -6.58
C PRO A 142 14.62 -0.83 -6.14
N VAL A 143 14.51 -0.27 -4.94
CA VAL A 143 13.27 0.36 -4.48
C VAL A 143 13.02 1.65 -5.26
N VAL A 144 11.81 1.80 -5.76
CA VAL A 144 11.38 2.95 -6.58
C VAL A 144 10.31 3.78 -5.89
N LYS A 145 9.94 4.92 -6.47
CA LYS A 145 9.00 5.88 -5.86
C LYS A 145 7.64 5.30 -5.48
N ASN A 146 7.13 4.31 -6.21
CA ASN A 146 5.86 3.66 -5.95
C ASN A 146 5.96 2.40 -5.08
N SER A 147 7.16 2.03 -4.62
CA SER A 147 7.35 0.89 -3.72
C SER A 147 6.83 1.24 -2.33
N SER A 148 5.85 0.52 -1.83
CA SER A 148 5.25 0.72 -0.51
C SER A 148 5.49 -0.43 0.46
N ALA A 149 5.68 -1.64 -0.06
CA ALA A 149 5.91 -2.83 0.74
C ALA A 149 6.78 -3.86 0.02
N LEU A 150 7.42 -4.71 0.80
CA LEU A 150 8.02 -5.98 0.39
C LEU A 150 7.34 -7.09 1.20
N LEU A 151 6.57 -7.92 0.53
CA LEU A 151 5.83 -9.04 1.13
C LEU A 151 6.51 -10.34 0.74
N CYS A 152 6.98 -11.09 1.74
CA CYS A 152 7.70 -12.34 1.55
C CYS A 152 6.87 -13.48 2.15
N LEU A 153 6.32 -14.32 1.28
CA LEU A 153 5.38 -15.38 1.64
C LEU A 153 6.03 -16.76 1.54
N THR A 154 5.79 -17.60 2.55
CA THR A 154 6.12 -19.03 2.48
C THR A 154 5.11 -19.78 1.61
N LYS A 155 5.38 -21.05 1.35
CA LYS A 155 4.49 -21.93 0.58
C LYS A 155 3.09 -22.06 1.20
N ASP A 156 2.99 -21.96 2.51
CA ASP A 156 1.72 -22.11 3.24
C ASP A 156 0.78 -20.92 3.02
N GLU A 157 1.35 -19.72 2.79
CA GLU A 157 0.59 -18.50 2.52
C GLU A 157 0.34 -18.25 1.02
N VAL A 158 1.00 -19.02 0.14
CA VAL A 158 0.79 -18.91 -1.31
C VAL A 158 -0.31 -19.86 -1.76
N ALA A 159 -1.43 -19.30 -2.25
CA ALA A 159 -2.51 -20.12 -2.76
C ALA A 159 -2.05 -21.01 -3.92
N GLN A 160 -2.32 -22.29 -3.79
CA GLN A 160 -2.10 -23.28 -4.83
C GLN A 160 -3.37 -23.37 -5.69
N TYR A 161 -3.27 -23.03 -6.96
CA TYR A 161 -4.39 -23.10 -7.90
C TYR A 161 -4.14 -24.21 -8.91
N GLU A 162 -5.05 -25.14 -9.00
CA GLU A 162 -5.09 -26.08 -10.13
C GLU A 162 -5.73 -25.40 -11.35
N PRO A 163 -5.16 -25.54 -12.54
CA PRO A 163 -5.78 -25.04 -13.75
C PRO A 163 -7.18 -25.65 -13.92
N SER A 164 -8.19 -24.81 -14.05
CA SER A 164 -9.56 -25.24 -14.31
C SER A 164 -10.14 -24.54 -15.52
N ALA A 165 -11.13 -25.17 -16.13
CA ALA A 165 -11.84 -24.55 -17.26
C ALA A 165 -12.55 -23.27 -16.79
N CYS A 166 -12.54 -22.24 -17.62
CA CYS A 166 -13.25 -21.00 -17.36
C CYS A 166 -14.76 -21.28 -17.21
N ILE A 167 -15.34 -20.85 -16.08
CA ILE A 167 -16.78 -20.99 -15.79
C ILE A 167 -17.67 -20.03 -16.59
N ARG A 168 -17.07 -19.16 -17.43
CA ARG A 168 -17.74 -18.17 -18.29
C ARG A 168 -18.69 -17.24 -17.54
N CYS A 169 -18.36 -16.86 -16.30
CA CYS A 169 -19.16 -15.92 -15.50
C CYS A 169 -19.15 -14.47 -16.02
N GLY A 170 -18.32 -14.14 -17.01
CA GLY A 170 -18.19 -12.80 -17.56
C GLY A 170 -17.41 -11.80 -16.67
N THR A 171 -16.96 -12.21 -15.48
CA THR A 171 -16.28 -11.32 -14.52
C THR A 171 -14.85 -10.95 -14.96
N ASN A 172 -14.23 -11.75 -15.84
CA ASN A 172 -12.83 -11.60 -16.27
C ASN A 172 -12.69 -11.01 -17.69
N LEU A 173 -13.73 -10.38 -18.23
CA LEU A 173 -13.71 -9.75 -19.56
C LEU A 173 -13.31 -8.28 -19.48
N HIS A 174 -12.17 -8.00 -18.78
CA HIS A 174 -11.60 -6.64 -18.75
C HIS A 174 -10.08 -6.69 -18.85
#